data_19894350c584fdb642921cd3ca2d50b5
#
_entry.id   19894350c584fdb642921cd3ca2d50b5
#
_cell.length_a   1.000
_cell.length_b   1.000
_cell.length_c   1.000
_cell.angle_alpha   90.00
_cell.angle_beta   90.00
_cell.angle_gamma   90.00
#
_symmetry.space_group_name_H-M   'P 1'
#
loop_
_entity.id
_entity.type
_entity.pdbx_description
1 polymer ?
#
loop_
_entity_poly.entity_id
_entity_poly.type
_entity_poly.pdbx_seq_one_letter_code
_entity_poly.pdbx_strand_id
1 'polypeptide(L)'
;MDLTDKVALITGGKRIGLVVAGELAARGVDVALSYSRSRAEAEQAADRVRAAGRKSAIMQADLSQSEACDAVVAATAEQLGRLDILINMASVYVQRPFDELRAADWDAVIDVDLRAAFLCARAAAPYMRRQGGGRIINFSDWVARSGRPRYAGYLPYYVAKAAVIGLTEALALELAADNILVNAIAPGPIVAPPGTTDEESKSVEQATPLGRWGGEIEIAKAVTALLDSDFITGETIRVDGGRHIK
;
A
#
# COMPACT_ATOMS: atom_id res chain seq x y z
N MET A 1 -10.02 14.50 -5.14
CA MET A 1 -10.45 15.23 -3.93
C MET A 1 -9.45 16.32 -3.57
N ASP A 2 -9.86 17.43 -2.92
CA ASP A 2 -8.91 18.37 -2.32
C ASP A 2 -8.23 17.68 -1.12
N LEU A 3 -6.89 17.68 -1.11
CA LEU A 3 -6.09 17.01 -0.09
C LEU A 3 -5.79 17.90 1.13
N THR A 4 -6.05 19.20 1.05
CA THR A 4 -5.78 20.14 2.15
C THR A 4 -6.55 19.74 3.42
N ASP A 5 -5.84 19.63 4.53
CA ASP A 5 -6.36 19.26 5.86
C ASP A 5 -7.07 17.88 5.92
N LYS A 6 -6.74 16.99 5.00
CA LYS A 6 -7.13 15.58 5.06
C LYS A 6 -6.18 14.78 5.94
N VAL A 7 -6.64 13.60 6.36
CA VAL A 7 -5.85 12.65 7.15
C VAL A 7 -5.73 11.34 6.41
N ALA A 8 -4.50 10.86 6.28
CA ALA A 8 -4.17 9.57 5.71
C ALA A 8 -3.62 8.60 6.77
N LEU A 9 -4.04 7.33 6.67
CA LEU A 9 -3.36 6.20 7.32
C LEU A 9 -2.60 5.41 6.27
N ILE A 10 -1.29 5.22 6.47
CA ILE A 10 -0.44 4.33 5.67
C ILE A 10 -0.09 3.12 6.52
N THR A 11 -0.46 1.93 6.09
CA THR A 11 -0.10 0.68 6.78
C THR A 11 1.21 0.12 6.21
N GLY A 12 2.24 -0.04 7.05
CA GLY A 12 3.55 -0.53 6.60
C GLY A 12 4.27 0.42 5.64
N GLY A 13 4.96 -0.15 4.65
CA GLY A 13 5.48 0.65 3.52
C GLY A 13 6.83 1.32 3.74
N LYS A 14 7.73 0.76 4.55
CA LYS A 14 9.11 1.21 4.79
C LYS A 14 9.57 2.39 3.89
N ARG A 15 10.51 2.15 2.97
CA ARG A 15 11.10 3.17 2.06
C ARG A 15 10.06 3.88 1.19
N ILE A 16 9.17 3.13 0.55
CA ILE A 16 8.13 3.68 -0.33
C ILE A 16 7.13 4.49 0.50
N GLY A 17 6.71 3.99 1.66
CA GLY A 17 5.80 4.68 2.57
C GLY A 17 6.34 6.03 3.07
N LEU A 18 7.67 6.12 3.28
CA LEU A 18 8.33 7.37 3.65
C LEU A 18 8.18 8.44 2.56
N VAL A 19 8.37 8.07 1.28
CA VAL A 19 8.25 9.01 0.17
C VAL A 19 6.80 9.40 -0.06
N VAL A 20 5.88 8.42 -0.02
CA VAL A 20 4.43 8.67 -0.13
C VAL A 20 3.95 9.61 0.99
N ALA A 21 4.35 9.37 2.24
CA ALA A 21 3.99 10.24 3.37
C ALA A 21 4.48 11.68 3.19
N GLY A 22 5.73 11.86 2.70
CA GLY A 22 6.29 13.17 2.42
C GLY A 22 5.54 13.93 1.32
N GLU A 23 5.19 13.25 0.23
CA GLU A 23 4.42 13.84 -0.88
C GLU A 23 3.00 14.22 -0.45
N LEU A 24 2.34 13.38 0.36
CA LEU A 24 1.03 13.71 0.94
C LEU A 24 1.11 14.92 1.87
N ALA A 25 2.12 14.97 2.74
CA ALA A 25 2.34 16.10 3.64
C ALA A 25 2.60 17.41 2.89
N ALA A 26 3.39 17.38 1.81
CA ALA A 26 3.63 18.54 0.94
C ALA A 26 2.33 19.07 0.29
N ARG A 27 1.30 18.24 0.21
CA ARG A 27 -0.04 18.58 -0.31
C ARG A 27 -1.06 18.88 0.81
N GLY A 28 -0.61 19.07 2.04
CA GLY A 28 -1.45 19.48 3.16
C GLY A 28 -2.15 18.36 3.91
N VAL A 29 -1.69 17.09 3.77
CA VAL A 29 -2.28 15.93 4.46
C VAL A 29 -1.55 15.67 5.78
N ASP A 30 -2.29 15.44 6.85
CA ASP A 30 -1.77 14.86 8.09
C ASP A 30 -1.66 13.34 7.94
N VAL A 31 -0.57 12.72 8.40
CA VAL A 31 -0.30 11.31 8.09
C VAL A 31 -0.04 10.48 9.34
N ALA A 32 -0.83 9.43 9.51
CA ALA A 32 -0.55 8.35 10.44
C ALA A 32 0.15 7.19 9.73
N LEU A 33 1.11 6.55 10.39
CA LEU A 33 1.82 5.38 9.88
C LEU A 33 1.74 4.24 10.88
N SER A 34 1.43 3.04 10.41
CA SER A 34 1.58 1.83 11.21
C SER A 34 2.82 1.05 10.81
N TYR A 35 3.47 0.41 11.76
CA TYR A 35 4.63 -0.45 11.56
C TYR A 35 4.56 -1.68 12.46
N SER A 36 5.12 -2.80 12.03
CA SER A 36 5.28 -3.98 12.88
C SER A 36 6.65 -3.96 13.57
N ARG A 37 7.73 -3.95 12.80
CA ARG A 37 9.13 -4.03 13.28
C ARG A 37 10.00 -2.84 12.87
N SER A 38 9.57 -2.04 11.92
CA SER A 38 10.37 -0.96 11.28
C SER A 38 10.10 0.39 11.93
N ARG A 39 10.33 0.49 13.26
CA ARG A 39 10.08 1.73 14.01
C ARG A 39 10.89 2.92 13.50
N ALA A 40 12.18 2.72 13.24
CA ALA A 40 13.06 3.79 12.80
C ALA A 40 12.62 4.41 11.46
N GLU A 41 12.19 3.57 10.51
CA GLU A 41 11.67 4.04 9.23
C GLU A 41 10.32 4.77 9.37
N ALA A 42 9.46 4.33 10.30
CA ALA A 42 8.22 5.02 10.60
C ALA A 42 8.47 6.39 11.26
N GLU A 43 9.44 6.48 12.15
CA GLU A 43 9.87 7.75 12.77
C GLU A 43 10.43 8.72 11.72
N GLN A 44 11.30 8.26 10.81
CA GLN A 44 11.82 9.07 9.71
C GLN A 44 10.71 9.60 8.79
N ALA A 45 9.70 8.77 8.49
CA ALA A 45 8.55 9.20 7.71
C ALA A 45 7.73 10.26 8.47
N ALA A 46 7.50 10.05 9.76
CA ALA A 46 6.79 11.02 10.60
C ALA A 46 7.54 12.34 10.73
N ASP A 47 8.89 12.31 10.85
CA ASP A 47 9.72 13.51 10.86
C ASP A 47 9.61 14.30 9.54
N ARG A 48 9.58 13.60 8.41
CA ARG A 48 9.38 14.23 7.10
C ARG A 48 8.00 14.91 6.99
N VAL A 49 6.97 14.29 7.52
CA VAL A 49 5.61 14.88 7.58
C VAL A 49 5.63 16.14 8.46
N ARG A 50 6.24 16.07 9.65
CA ARG A 50 6.35 17.22 10.56
C ARG A 50 7.19 18.37 9.97
N ALA A 51 8.26 18.05 9.25
CA ALA A 51 9.08 19.04 8.55
C ALA A 51 8.29 19.78 7.44
N ALA A 52 7.25 19.18 6.88
CA ALA A 52 6.32 19.84 5.96
C ALA A 52 5.21 20.62 6.67
N GLY A 53 5.28 20.78 8.01
CA GLY A 53 4.31 21.52 8.80
C GLY A 53 3.00 20.76 9.08
N ARG A 54 2.99 19.43 8.87
CA ARG A 54 1.78 18.60 9.08
C ARG A 54 1.89 17.74 10.33
N LYS A 55 0.73 17.30 10.85
CA LYS A 55 0.68 16.40 12.01
C LYS A 55 1.01 14.99 11.56
N SER A 56 1.69 14.25 12.45
CA SER A 56 1.97 12.82 12.22
C SER A 56 1.83 12.02 13.49
N ALA A 57 1.31 10.80 13.34
CA ALA A 57 1.24 9.78 14.38
C ALA A 57 1.92 8.49 13.88
N ILE A 58 2.57 7.75 14.78
CA ILE A 58 3.12 6.42 14.47
C ILE A 58 2.56 5.41 15.46
N MET A 59 2.22 4.21 14.97
CA MET A 59 1.59 3.17 15.76
C MET A 59 2.24 1.82 15.48
N GLN A 60 2.67 1.12 16.52
CA GLN A 60 3.12 -0.26 16.37
C GLN A 60 1.90 -1.19 16.31
N ALA A 61 1.82 -2.01 15.28
CA ALA A 61 0.72 -2.95 15.09
C ALA A 61 1.18 -4.18 14.31
N ASP A 62 0.78 -5.35 14.76
CA ASP A 62 0.85 -6.59 13.98
C ASP A 62 -0.49 -6.79 13.27
N LEU A 63 -0.54 -6.42 11.99
CA LEU A 63 -1.77 -6.48 11.20
C LEU A 63 -2.17 -7.91 10.80
N SER A 64 -1.43 -8.94 11.20
CA SER A 64 -1.93 -10.32 11.16
C SER A 64 -3.05 -10.55 12.19
N GLN A 65 -3.15 -9.70 13.21
CA GLN A 65 -4.19 -9.73 14.22
C GLN A 65 -5.35 -8.80 13.83
N SER A 66 -6.58 -9.34 13.80
CA SER A 66 -7.77 -8.60 13.35
C SER A 66 -8.03 -7.34 14.19
N GLU A 67 -7.87 -7.45 15.50
CA GLU A 67 -8.08 -6.36 16.46
C GLU A 67 -7.08 -5.21 16.25
N ALA A 68 -5.86 -5.51 15.81
CA ALA A 68 -4.86 -4.50 15.50
C ALA A 68 -5.23 -3.67 14.27
N CYS A 69 -5.92 -4.26 13.29
CA CYS A 69 -6.43 -3.54 12.13
C CYS A 69 -7.49 -2.50 12.53
N ASP A 70 -8.45 -2.88 13.37
CA ASP A 70 -9.46 -1.98 13.90
C ASP A 70 -8.82 -0.88 14.78
N ALA A 71 -7.86 -1.25 15.62
CA ALA A 71 -7.18 -0.35 16.55
C ALA A 71 -6.36 0.76 15.85
N VAL A 72 -5.59 0.45 14.80
CA VAL A 72 -4.79 1.46 14.09
C VAL A 72 -5.66 2.47 13.35
N VAL A 73 -6.82 2.04 12.83
CA VAL A 73 -7.78 2.92 12.18
C VAL A 73 -8.43 3.84 13.20
N ALA A 74 -8.91 3.29 14.33
CA ALA A 74 -9.51 4.07 15.39
C ALA A 74 -8.52 5.09 15.99
N ALA A 75 -7.29 4.64 16.31
CA ALA A 75 -6.25 5.50 16.84
C ALA A 75 -5.84 6.63 15.88
N THR A 76 -5.85 6.39 14.57
CA THR A 76 -5.62 7.43 13.57
C THR A 76 -6.68 8.53 13.68
N ALA A 77 -7.96 8.15 13.69
CA ALA A 77 -9.06 9.09 13.78
C ALA A 77 -9.09 9.83 15.13
N GLU A 78 -8.73 9.17 16.21
CA GLU A 78 -8.63 9.77 17.54
C GLU A 78 -7.49 10.81 17.64
N GLN A 79 -6.28 10.44 17.17
CA GLN A 79 -5.10 11.29 17.30
C GLN A 79 -5.08 12.47 16.31
N LEU A 80 -5.60 12.27 15.10
CA LEU A 80 -5.59 13.27 14.03
C LEU A 80 -6.96 13.89 13.73
N GLY A 81 -8.02 13.43 14.42
CA GLY A 81 -9.37 14.02 14.41
C GLY A 81 -10.29 13.52 13.29
N ARG A 82 -9.76 12.83 12.27
CA ARG A 82 -10.52 12.31 11.12
C ARG A 82 -9.76 11.20 10.39
N LEU A 83 -10.38 10.57 9.40
CA LEU A 83 -9.72 9.69 8.45
C LEU A 83 -10.41 9.82 7.10
N ASP A 84 -9.64 10.19 6.07
CA ASP A 84 -10.12 10.42 4.70
C ASP A 84 -9.46 9.45 3.69
N ILE A 85 -8.22 9.04 3.97
CA ILE A 85 -7.39 8.27 3.04
C ILE A 85 -6.80 7.07 3.77
N LEU A 86 -6.97 5.89 3.19
CA LEU A 86 -6.31 4.67 3.66
C LEU A 86 -5.41 4.12 2.55
N ILE A 87 -4.14 3.87 2.88
CA ILE A 87 -3.16 3.28 1.96
C ILE A 87 -2.66 1.98 2.56
N ASN A 88 -3.12 0.85 2.03
CA ASN A 88 -2.77 -0.50 2.49
C ASN A 88 -1.48 -0.96 1.80
N MET A 89 -0.33 -0.75 2.49
CA MET A 89 1.02 -1.12 2.00
C MET A 89 1.68 -2.21 2.84
N ALA A 90 1.07 -2.68 3.93
CA ALA A 90 1.61 -3.77 4.73
C ALA A 90 1.76 -5.03 3.87
N SER A 91 2.91 -5.68 3.95
CA SER A 91 3.19 -6.87 3.15
C SER A 91 4.26 -7.75 3.77
N VAL A 92 4.12 -9.06 3.57
CA VAL A 92 5.09 -10.10 3.91
C VAL A 92 5.63 -10.69 2.60
N TYR A 93 6.91 -10.46 2.32
CA TYR A 93 7.57 -10.94 1.11
C TYR A 93 8.69 -11.91 1.48
N VAL A 94 8.33 -13.20 1.60
CA VAL A 94 9.25 -14.27 1.99
C VAL A 94 9.22 -15.37 0.93
N GLN A 95 10.40 -15.78 0.49
CA GLN A 95 10.54 -16.92 -0.41
C GLN A 95 10.52 -18.24 0.37
N ARG A 96 9.73 -19.21 -0.09
CA ARG A 96 9.69 -20.59 0.41
C ARG A 96 9.56 -21.56 -0.77
N PRO A 97 10.41 -22.57 -0.90
CA PRO A 97 10.20 -23.68 -1.83
C PRO A 97 8.86 -24.36 -1.57
N PHE A 98 8.20 -24.84 -2.64
CA PHE A 98 6.86 -25.42 -2.51
C PHE A 98 6.81 -26.57 -1.50
N ASP A 99 7.79 -27.47 -1.53
CA ASP A 99 7.83 -28.64 -0.65
C ASP A 99 8.11 -28.29 0.85
N GLU A 100 8.59 -27.08 1.11
CA GLU A 100 8.83 -26.56 2.47
C GLU A 100 7.70 -25.67 2.98
N LEU A 101 6.72 -25.36 2.12
CA LEU A 101 5.63 -24.45 2.43
C LEU A 101 4.65 -25.09 3.41
N ARG A 102 4.49 -24.46 4.58
CA ARG A 102 3.56 -24.90 5.63
C ARG A 102 2.32 -24.01 5.64
N ALA A 103 1.23 -24.49 6.24
CA ALA A 103 0.01 -23.70 6.44
C ALA A 103 0.29 -22.36 7.13
N ALA A 104 1.15 -22.34 8.17
CA ALA A 104 1.51 -21.10 8.85
C ALA A 104 2.25 -20.09 7.96
N ASP A 105 3.05 -20.53 6.98
CA ASP A 105 3.71 -19.64 6.01
C ASP A 105 2.68 -19.05 5.03
N TRP A 106 1.64 -19.82 4.67
CA TRP A 106 0.52 -19.36 3.89
C TRP A 106 -0.32 -18.34 4.66
N ASP A 107 -0.75 -18.68 5.89
CA ASP A 107 -1.59 -17.83 6.72
C ASP A 107 -0.91 -16.48 7.01
N ALA A 108 0.39 -16.48 7.34
CA ALA A 108 1.15 -15.25 7.61
C ALA A 108 1.12 -14.25 6.45
N VAL A 109 1.11 -14.73 5.20
CA VAL A 109 1.03 -13.85 4.03
C VAL A 109 -0.41 -13.40 3.78
N ILE A 110 -1.37 -14.34 3.80
CA ILE A 110 -2.78 -14.02 3.55
C ILE A 110 -3.31 -13.04 4.61
N ASP A 111 -2.92 -13.22 5.87
CA ASP A 111 -3.36 -12.38 6.97
C ASP A 111 -2.90 -10.92 6.82
N VAL A 112 -1.66 -10.70 6.40
CA VAL A 112 -1.09 -9.36 6.29
C VAL A 112 -1.36 -8.72 4.94
N ASP A 113 -1.21 -9.46 3.84
CA ASP A 113 -1.28 -8.88 2.48
C ASP A 113 -2.70 -8.75 1.94
N LEU A 114 -3.64 -9.58 2.43
CA LEU A 114 -5.04 -9.58 1.96
C LEU A 114 -6.03 -9.26 3.06
N ARG A 115 -6.06 -10.07 4.14
CA ARG A 115 -7.07 -9.92 5.21
C ARG A 115 -6.96 -8.56 5.90
N ALA A 116 -5.74 -8.10 6.21
CA ALA A 116 -5.55 -6.79 6.83
C ALA A 116 -6.05 -5.65 5.95
N ALA A 117 -5.84 -5.70 4.62
CA ALA A 117 -6.36 -4.68 3.71
C ALA A 117 -7.89 -4.59 3.75
N PHE A 118 -8.58 -5.75 3.80
CA PHE A 118 -10.03 -5.81 3.99
C PHE A 118 -10.46 -5.24 5.35
N LEU A 119 -9.82 -5.67 6.44
CA LEU A 119 -10.21 -5.26 7.80
C LEU A 119 -9.97 -3.77 8.03
N CYS A 120 -8.84 -3.22 7.58
CA CYS A 120 -8.58 -1.79 7.65
C CYS A 120 -9.58 -0.98 6.80
N ALA A 121 -9.93 -1.45 5.59
CA ALA A 121 -10.95 -0.82 4.76
C ALA A 121 -12.33 -0.80 5.45
N ARG A 122 -12.73 -1.95 6.01
CA ARG A 122 -13.99 -2.08 6.77
C ARG A 122 -14.02 -1.13 7.97
N ALA A 123 -12.93 -1.04 8.73
CA ALA A 123 -12.81 -0.15 9.88
C ALA A 123 -12.79 1.34 9.47
N ALA A 124 -12.16 1.69 8.33
CA ALA A 124 -12.04 3.06 7.84
C ALA A 124 -13.35 3.61 7.26
N ALA A 125 -14.16 2.78 6.62
CA ALA A 125 -15.37 3.21 5.92
C ALA A 125 -16.34 4.04 6.78
N PRO A 126 -16.64 3.71 8.05
CA PRO A 126 -17.50 4.54 8.90
C PRO A 126 -16.93 5.95 9.16
N TYR A 127 -15.60 6.10 9.25
CA TYR A 127 -14.96 7.40 9.40
C TYR A 127 -15.07 8.22 8.12
N MET A 128 -14.81 7.59 6.96
CA MET A 128 -14.92 8.23 5.65
C MET A 128 -16.35 8.67 5.34
N ARG A 129 -17.36 7.83 5.66
CA ARG A 129 -18.79 8.21 5.54
C ARG A 129 -19.11 9.51 6.28
N ARG A 130 -18.60 9.67 7.50
CA ARG A 130 -18.80 10.92 8.28
C ARG A 130 -18.17 12.15 7.64
N GLN A 131 -17.16 11.96 6.77
CA GLN A 131 -16.52 13.04 6.00
C GLN A 131 -17.16 13.26 4.62
N GLY A 132 -18.22 12.51 4.25
CA GLY A 132 -18.87 12.59 2.95
C GLY A 132 -18.13 11.86 1.84
N GLY A 133 -17.21 10.97 2.18
CA GLY A 133 -16.44 10.15 1.24
C GLY A 133 -15.01 9.92 1.67
N GLY A 134 -14.26 9.19 0.85
CA GLY A 134 -12.87 8.85 1.14
C GLY A 134 -12.14 8.21 -0.03
N ARG A 135 -10.88 7.84 0.20
CA ARG A 135 -10.04 7.13 -0.79
C ARG A 135 -9.33 5.98 -0.12
N ILE A 136 -9.41 4.81 -0.75
CA ILE A 136 -8.67 3.61 -0.34
C ILE A 136 -7.75 3.21 -1.49
N ILE A 137 -6.46 3.05 -1.20
CA ILE A 137 -5.47 2.57 -2.16
C ILE A 137 -4.85 1.29 -1.61
N ASN A 138 -5.06 0.19 -2.30
CA ASN A 138 -4.46 -1.10 -2.00
C ASN A 138 -3.17 -1.29 -2.81
N PHE A 139 -2.28 -2.15 -2.32
CA PHE A 139 -1.06 -2.52 -3.03
C PHE A 139 -1.10 -3.97 -3.48
N SER A 140 -1.27 -4.16 -4.79
CA SER A 140 -1.11 -5.43 -5.48
C SER A 140 0.36 -5.61 -5.91
N ASP A 141 0.59 -6.30 -7.02
CA ASP A 141 1.89 -6.51 -7.65
C ASP A 141 1.74 -6.59 -9.17
N TRP A 142 2.72 -6.10 -9.94
CA TRP A 142 2.67 -6.14 -11.39
C TRP A 142 2.57 -7.57 -11.95
N VAL A 143 3.18 -8.55 -11.27
CA VAL A 143 3.13 -9.98 -11.66
C VAL A 143 1.71 -10.49 -11.51
N ALA A 144 1.05 -10.18 -10.39
CA ALA A 144 -0.34 -10.55 -10.14
C ALA A 144 -1.30 -9.89 -11.14
N ARG A 145 -1.15 -8.57 -11.38
CA ARG A 145 -1.97 -7.83 -12.36
C ARG A 145 -1.74 -8.30 -13.81
N SER A 146 -0.58 -8.89 -14.11
CA SER A 146 -0.28 -9.46 -15.42
C SER A 146 -0.86 -10.87 -15.61
N GLY A 147 -1.36 -11.51 -14.55
CA GLY A 147 -1.87 -12.88 -14.58
C GLY A 147 -0.80 -13.93 -14.91
N ARG A 148 0.48 -13.62 -14.69
CA ARG A 148 1.61 -14.48 -15.04
C ARG A 148 2.58 -14.61 -13.87
N PRO A 149 2.51 -15.69 -13.05
CA PRO A 149 3.53 -15.96 -12.04
C PRO A 149 4.91 -16.05 -12.70
N ARG A 150 5.91 -15.36 -12.17
CA ARG A 150 7.26 -15.32 -12.74
C ARG A 150 8.35 -15.81 -11.79
N TYR A 151 8.04 -15.90 -10.51
CA TYR A 151 9.01 -16.24 -9.48
C TYR A 151 8.55 -17.45 -8.69
N ALA A 152 9.34 -18.52 -8.71
CA ALA A 152 9.10 -19.69 -7.87
C ALA A 152 9.37 -19.36 -6.39
N GLY A 153 8.64 -20.02 -5.50
CA GLY A 153 8.79 -19.83 -4.05
C GLY A 153 8.00 -18.68 -3.44
N TYR A 154 7.23 -17.95 -4.23
CA TYR A 154 6.38 -16.84 -3.75
C TYR A 154 4.87 -17.12 -3.91
N LEU A 155 4.48 -18.40 -3.81
CA LEU A 155 3.10 -18.83 -4.08
C LEU A 155 2.06 -18.09 -3.23
N PRO A 156 2.18 -18.02 -1.87
CA PRO A 156 1.18 -17.31 -1.06
C PRO A 156 1.11 -15.82 -1.39
N TYR A 157 2.27 -15.19 -1.60
CA TYR A 157 2.36 -13.77 -1.97
C TYR A 157 1.66 -13.48 -3.29
N TYR A 158 1.94 -14.29 -4.34
CA TYR A 158 1.28 -14.13 -5.62
C TYR A 158 -0.24 -14.24 -5.51
N VAL A 159 -0.72 -15.25 -4.77
CA VAL A 159 -2.16 -15.46 -4.56
C VAL A 159 -2.78 -14.29 -3.80
N ALA A 160 -2.16 -13.83 -2.72
CA ALA A 160 -2.63 -12.68 -1.95
C ALA A 160 -2.71 -11.42 -2.82
N LYS A 161 -1.65 -11.12 -3.60
CA LYS A 161 -1.61 -9.92 -4.47
C LYS A 161 -2.59 -10.01 -5.64
N ALA A 162 -2.88 -11.20 -6.15
CA ALA A 162 -3.95 -11.42 -7.13
C ALA A 162 -5.34 -11.22 -6.49
N ALA A 163 -5.54 -11.72 -5.28
CA ALA A 163 -6.80 -11.55 -4.54
C ALA A 163 -7.05 -10.08 -4.16
N VAL A 164 -6.00 -9.28 -3.89
CA VAL A 164 -6.13 -7.83 -3.63
C VAL A 164 -6.77 -7.10 -4.83
N ILE A 165 -6.57 -7.56 -6.07
CA ILE A 165 -7.23 -6.99 -7.25
C ILE A 165 -8.75 -7.19 -7.14
N GLY A 166 -9.20 -8.42 -6.92
CA GLY A 166 -10.63 -8.72 -6.74
C GLY A 166 -11.23 -8.03 -5.51
N LEU A 167 -10.47 -7.95 -4.40
CA LEU A 167 -10.87 -7.19 -3.22
C LEU A 167 -11.09 -5.70 -3.54
N THR A 168 -10.22 -5.11 -4.34
CA THR A 168 -10.31 -3.71 -4.77
C THR A 168 -11.58 -3.46 -5.58
N GLU A 169 -11.87 -4.32 -6.55
CA GLU A 169 -13.07 -4.23 -7.39
C GLU A 169 -14.35 -4.40 -6.56
N ALA A 170 -14.38 -5.39 -5.67
CA ALA A 170 -15.53 -5.64 -4.80
C ALA A 170 -15.78 -4.48 -3.83
N LEU A 171 -14.73 -3.98 -3.15
CA LEU A 171 -14.86 -2.83 -2.25
C LEU A 171 -15.26 -1.56 -3.00
N ALA A 172 -14.80 -1.35 -4.23
CA ALA A 172 -15.18 -0.22 -5.05
C ALA A 172 -16.69 -0.22 -5.34
N LEU A 173 -17.27 -1.39 -5.65
CA LEU A 173 -18.71 -1.54 -5.86
C LEU A 173 -19.50 -1.30 -4.55
N GLU A 174 -19.08 -1.92 -3.45
CA GLU A 174 -19.75 -1.84 -2.15
C GLU A 174 -19.77 -0.42 -1.54
N LEU A 175 -18.71 0.37 -1.80
CA LEU A 175 -18.50 1.66 -1.16
C LEU A 175 -18.79 2.87 -2.08
N ALA A 176 -19.17 2.63 -3.33
CA ALA A 176 -19.42 3.69 -4.31
C ALA A 176 -20.53 4.67 -3.87
N ALA A 177 -21.63 4.15 -3.30
CA ALA A 177 -22.75 4.96 -2.81
C ALA A 177 -22.33 5.91 -1.66
N ASP A 178 -21.26 5.57 -0.95
CA ASP A 178 -20.69 6.38 0.12
C ASP A 178 -19.65 7.41 -0.37
N ASN A 179 -19.45 7.53 -1.70
CA ASN A 179 -18.38 8.36 -2.29
C ASN A 179 -16.97 7.96 -1.81
N ILE A 180 -16.78 6.67 -1.49
CA ILE A 180 -15.46 6.12 -1.15
C ILE A 180 -14.94 5.39 -2.38
N LEU A 181 -13.88 5.95 -3.00
CA LEU A 181 -13.27 5.35 -4.18
C LEU A 181 -12.14 4.40 -3.74
N VAL A 182 -12.14 3.20 -4.29
CA VAL A 182 -11.18 2.16 -3.94
C VAL A 182 -10.41 1.75 -5.19
N ASN A 183 -9.09 1.91 -5.16
CA ASN A 183 -8.21 1.55 -6.26
C ASN A 183 -6.98 0.79 -5.76
N ALA A 184 -6.22 0.22 -6.65
CA ALA A 184 -4.97 -0.43 -6.32
C ALA A 184 -3.81 0.06 -7.20
N ILE A 185 -2.61 -0.03 -6.66
CA ILE A 185 -1.35 0.13 -7.38
C ILE A 185 -0.67 -1.24 -7.45
N ALA A 186 -0.14 -1.58 -8.62
CA ALA A 186 0.62 -2.79 -8.88
C ALA A 186 2.08 -2.41 -9.24
N PRO A 187 2.96 -2.26 -8.23
CA PRO A 187 4.36 -1.89 -8.44
C PRO A 187 5.13 -2.97 -9.18
N GLY A 188 6.01 -2.56 -10.08
CA GLY A 188 7.05 -3.38 -10.67
C GLY A 188 8.41 -3.17 -9.98
N PRO A 189 9.51 -3.14 -10.73
CA PRO A 189 10.85 -2.92 -10.19
C PRO A 189 11.01 -1.45 -9.76
N ILE A 190 10.60 -1.14 -8.54
CA ILE A 190 10.64 0.21 -7.97
C ILE A 190 11.96 0.48 -7.26
N VAL A 191 12.33 -0.39 -6.31
CA VAL A 191 13.55 -0.27 -5.51
C VAL A 191 14.20 -1.64 -5.39
N ALA A 192 15.50 -1.70 -5.65
CA ALA A 192 16.26 -2.93 -5.49
C ALA A 192 16.20 -3.41 -4.02
N PRO A 193 15.89 -4.70 -3.79
CA PRO A 193 15.99 -5.28 -2.45
C PRO A 193 17.41 -5.15 -1.88
N PRO A 194 17.58 -5.06 -0.55
CA PRO A 194 18.89 -5.13 0.07
C PRO A 194 19.63 -6.41 -0.36
N GLY A 195 20.92 -6.27 -0.72
CA GLY A 195 21.74 -7.38 -1.17
C GLY A 195 21.64 -7.72 -2.66
N THR A 196 20.84 -6.99 -3.44
CA THR A 196 20.82 -7.11 -4.91
C THR A 196 22.20 -6.78 -5.46
N THR A 197 22.78 -7.70 -6.24
CA THR A 197 24.07 -7.49 -6.92
C THR A 197 23.93 -6.56 -8.13
N ASP A 198 25.05 -6.01 -8.60
CA ASP A 198 25.06 -5.15 -9.80
C ASP A 198 24.58 -5.91 -11.05
N GLU A 199 24.87 -7.21 -11.14
CA GLU A 199 24.43 -8.07 -12.25
C GLU A 199 22.94 -8.29 -12.22
N GLU A 200 22.38 -8.57 -11.05
CA GLU A 200 20.92 -8.71 -10.87
C GLU A 200 20.21 -7.38 -11.16
N SER A 201 20.76 -6.26 -10.69
CA SER A 201 20.22 -4.93 -10.99
C SER A 201 20.18 -4.66 -12.49
N LYS A 202 21.30 -4.88 -13.19
CA LYS A 202 21.38 -4.73 -14.65
C LYS A 202 20.41 -5.66 -15.39
N SER A 203 20.25 -6.90 -14.92
CA SER A 203 19.28 -7.85 -15.49
C SER A 203 17.84 -7.32 -15.38
N VAL A 204 17.47 -6.74 -14.23
CA VAL A 204 16.16 -6.13 -14.02
C VAL A 204 15.96 -4.91 -14.93
N GLU A 205 16.97 -4.05 -15.04
CA GLU A 205 16.95 -2.87 -15.92
C GLU A 205 16.78 -3.25 -17.39
N GLN A 206 17.59 -4.21 -17.88
CA GLN A 206 17.51 -4.73 -19.24
C GLN A 206 16.15 -5.36 -19.56
N ALA A 207 15.55 -6.04 -18.60
CA ALA A 207 14.23 -6.66 -18.74
C ALA A 207 13.08 -5.67 -18.54
N THR A 208 13.34 -4.42 -18.17
CA THR A 208 12.35 -3.35 -18.04
C THR A 208 12.42 -2.46 -19.28
N PRO A 209 11.34 -2.26 -20.05
CA PRO A 209 11.38 -1.43 -21.27
C PRO A 209 11.93 -0.02 -21.06
N LEU A 210 11.65 0.64 -19.93
CA LEU A 210 12.23 1.95 -19.60
C LEU A 210 13.69 1.88 -19.12
N GLY A 211 14.31 0.72 -19.05
CA GLY A 211 15.74 0.53 -18.83
C GLY A 211 16.27 0.92 -17.44
N ARG A 212 15.39 1.06 -16.45
CA ARG A 212 15.78 1.50 -15.10
C ARG A 212 14.82 1.00 -14.02
N TRP A 213 15.25 1.08 -12.78
CA TRP A 213 14.35 1.04 -11.62
C TRP A 213 13.49 2.30 -11.56
N GLY A 214 12.25 2.15 -11.10
CA GLY A 214 11.30 3.27 -11.03
C GLY A 214 11.71 4.36 -10.03
N GLY A 215 12.10 3.95 -8.84
CA GLY A 215 12.24 4.81 -7.68
C GLY A 215 10.92 5.03 -6.95
N GLU A 216 10.99 5.27 -5.66
CA GLU A 216 9.82 5.41 -4.76
C GLU A 216 8.89 6.55 -5.19
N ILE A 217 9.44 7.59 -5.82
CA ILE A 217 8.67 8.75 -6.28
C ILE A 217 7.62 8.40 -7.32
N GLU A 218 7.85 7.38 -8.16
CA GLU A 218 6.87 6.97 -9.16
C GLU A 218 5.62 6.36 -8.51
N ILE A 219 5.79 5.72 -7.35
CA ILE A 219 4.64 5.24 -6.56
C ILE A 219 3.89 6.41 -5.93
N ALA A 220 4.61 7.39 -5.38
CA ALA A 220 3.96 8.57 -4.79
C ALA A 220 3.16 9.37 -5.83
N LYS A 221 3.67 9.51 -7.06
CA LYS A 221 2.93 10.10 -8.20
C LYS A 221 1.65 9.32 -8.54
N ALA A 222 1.74 7.99 -8.55
CA ALA A 222 0.58 7.14 -8.81
C ALA A 222 -0.48 7.26 -7.70
N VAL A 223 -0.04 7.28 -6.43
CA VAL A 223 -0.92 7.52 -5.27
C VAL A 223 -1.63 8.87 -5.45
N THR A 224 -0.90 9.95 -5.67
CA THR A 224 -1.50 11.29 -5.79
C THR A 224 -2.44 11.40 -6.98
N ALA A 225 -2.12 10.80 -8.13
CA ALA A 225 -3.00 10.78 -9.30
C ALA A 225 -4.35 10.08 -9.01
N LEU A 226 -4.34 8.97 -8.27
CA LEU A 226 -5.57 8.29 -7.85
C LEU A 226 -6.36 9.10 -6.81
N LEU A 227 -5.69 9.81 -5.92
CA LEU A 227 -6.34 10.68 -4.93
C LEU A 227 -6.98 11.91 -5.58
N ASP A 228 -6.35 12.47 -6.61
CA ASP A 228 -6.85 13.63 -7.36
C ASP A 228 -8.08 13.30 -8.22
N SER A 229 -8.23 12.06 -8.64
CA SER A 229 -9.38 11.64 -9.46
C SER A 229 -10.63 11.45 -8.61
N ASP A 230 -11.75 11.95 -9.12
CA ASP A 230 -13.09 11.73 -8.56
C ASP A 230 -13.94 10.74 -9.39
N PHE A 231 -13.33 10.11 -10.42
CA PHE A 231 -14.04 9.19 -11.32
C PHE A 231 -13.27 7.90 -11.65
N ILE A 232 -12.22 7.58 -10.87
CA ILE A 232 -11.49 6.31 -10.98
C ILE A 232 -11.78 5.50 -9.71
N THR A 233 -12.44 4.35 -9.88
CA THR A 233 -12.69 3.39 -8.80
C THR A 233 -12.71 1.97 -9.34
N GLY A 234 -12.25 1.00 -8.57
CA GLY A 234 -12.14 -0.40 -8.99
C GLY A 234 -10.92 -0.69 -9.89
N GLU A 235 -10.05 0.29 -10.15
CA GLU A 235 -8.93 0.11 -11.07
C GLU A 235 -7.67 -0.35 -10.32
N THR A 236 -6.87 -1.17 -11.00
CA THR A 236 -5.52 -1.54 -10.56
C THR A 236 -4.51 -1.05 -11.58
N ILE A 237 -3.80 0.02 -11.27
CA ILE A 237 -2.81 0.61 -12.17
C ILE A 237 -1.42 0.02 -11.96
N ARG A 238 -0.72 -0.33 -13.06
CA ARG A 238 0.68 -0.75 -13.01
C ARG A 238 1.61 0.44 -12.97
N VAL A 239 2.65 0.34 -12.14
CA VAL A 239 3.78 1.26 -12.11
C VAL A 239 5.04 0.40 -12.24
N ASP A 240 5.36 -0.05 -13.46
CA ASP A 240 6.32 -1.12 -13.70
C ASP A 240 7.31 -0.86 -14.83
N GLY A 241 7.33 0.35 -15.40
CA GLY A 241 8.22 0.71 -16.50
C GLY A 241 8.00 -0.12 -17.77
N GLY A 242 6.80 -0.70 -17.94
CA GLY A 242 6.48 -1.58 -19.05
C GLY A 242 6.92 -3.04 -18.86
N ARG A 243 7.34 -3.44 -17.67
CA ARG A 243 7.84 -4.80 -17.39
C ARG A 243 6.86 -5.90 -17.79
N HIS A 244 5.56 -5.65 -17.73
CA HIS A 244 4.50 -6.61 -18.05
C HIS A 244 4.36 -6.94 -19.54
N ILE A 245 4.86 -6.09 -20.44
CA ILE A 245 4.74 -6.29 -21.90
C ILE A 245 5.94 -7.01 -22.51
N LYS A 246 6.96 -7.35 -21.71
CA LYS A 246 8.20 -7.97 -22.14
C LYS A 246 8.42 -9.39 -21.61
#